data_3a164b1d32b8e36eccd6acdfd07614bf
#
_entry.id   3a164b1d32b8e36eccd6acdfd07614bf
#
_cell.length_a   1.000
_cell.length_b   1.000
_cell.length_c   1.000
_cell.angle_alpha   90.00
_cell.angle_beta   90.00
_cell.angle_gamma   90.00
#
_symmetry.space_group_name_H-M   'P 1'
#
loop_
_entity.id
_entity.type
_entity.pdbx_description
1 polymer ?
#
loop_
_entity_poly.entity_id
_entity_poly.type
_entity_poly.pdbx_seq_one_letter_code
_entity_poly.pdbx_strand_id
1 'polypeptide(L)'
;EVKLTIRKKLDGQIKVIPVVRDEIKLEETYAKSTIIKKNDIKYGLITLPKFYVDFDDYKTRNCATDVKNEIAKLKENGIEGLVLDLRNNGGGSLQTVVDMTGLFIEKGPVVQVKSFGDRKQVIFDKDPSISWDGPMVILLNQMSASASEILAAALQDYKRAVIVGSSKSFGKGTVQNVIDLNRFMSNSSFDLGALKITTDKFYRINGGSVQVEGVKSDIKIPNRLSFIPIGEDDEKNPL
;
A
#
# COMPACT_ATOMS: atom_id res chain seq x y z
N GLU A 1 -18.95 11.86 22.05
CA GLU A 1 -19.31 10.58 22.70
C GLU A 1 -20.21 9.78 21.78
N VAL A 2 -19.92 8.48 21.62
CA VAL A 2 -20.76 7.52 20.89
C VAL A 2 -21.22 6.45 21.87
N LYS A 3 -22.52 6.14 21.89
CA LYS A 3 -23.08 5.07 22.74
C LYS A 3 -23.27 3.81 21.91
N LEU A 4 -22.52 2.75 22.24
CA LEU A 4 -22.64 1.45 21.60
C LEU A 4 -23.56 0.56 22.45
N THR A 5 -24.68 0.13 21.88
CA THR A 5 -25.53 -0.89 22.51
C THR A 5 -25.11 -2.27 21.99
N ILE A 6 -24.53 -3.07 22.87
CA ILE A 6 -24.04 -4.41 22.55
C ILE A 6 -24.88 -5.48 23.24
N ARG A 7 -25.07 -6.62 22.59
CA ARG A 7 -25.65 -7.82 23.17
C ARG A 7 -24.54 -8.84 23.41
N LYS A 8 -24.32 -9.21 24.65
CA LYS A 8 -23.33 -10.22 24.99
C LYS A 8 -23.71 -11.58 24.43
N LYS A 9 -22.77 -12.28 23.78
CA LYS A 9 -23.03 -13.58 23.15
C LYS A 9 -23.27 -14.69 24.18
N LEU A 10 -22.67 -14.60 25.38
CA LEU A 10 -22.73 -15.64 26.42
C LEU A 10 -24.06 -15.69 27.17
N ASP A 11 -24.61 -14.55 27.53
CA ASP A 11 -25.79 -14.44 28.43
C ASP A 11 -26.95 -13.63 27.82
N GLY A 12 -26.79 -13.13 26.62
CA GLY A 12 -27.79 -12.32 25.91
C GLY A 12 -28.05 -10.94 26.52
N GLN A 13 -27.34 -10.54 27.58
CA GLN A 13 -27.55 -9.25 28.24
C GLN A 13 -27.20 -8.10 27.31
N ILE A 14 -28.03 -7.06 27.36
CA ILE A 14 -27.80 -5.80 26.63
C ILE A 14 -26.97 -4.87 27.55
N LYS A 15 -25.87 -4.37 27.00
CA LYS A 15 -25.03 -3.39 27.69
C LYS A 15 -24.83 -2.15 26.80
N VAL A 16 -25.00 -0.97 27.37
CA VAL A 16 -24.66 0.29 26.70
C VAL A 16 -23.28 0.71 27.16
N ILE A 17 -22.35 0.89 26.20
CA ILE A 17 -20.98 1.33 26.46
C ILE A 17 -20.82 2.71 25.84
N PRO A 18 -20.61 3.77 26.64
CA PRO A 18 -20.23 5.07 26.14
C PRO A 18 -18.75 5.01 25.70
N VAL A 19 -18.46 5.48 24.49
CA VAL A 19 -17.11 5.59 23.94
C VAL A 19 -16.87 7.06 23.63
N VAL A 20 -15.88 7.66 24.25
CA VAL A 20 -15.41 8.99 23.90
C VAL A 20 -14.47 8.87 22.72
N ARG A 21 -14.73 9.65 21.67
CA ARG A 21 -13.80 9.72 20.52
C ARG A 21 -12.55 10.46 20.96
N ASP A 22 -11.42 9.87 20.65
CA ASP A 22 -10.11 10.44 20.93
C ASP A 22 -9.17 10.11 19.78
N GLU A 23 -8.02 10.75 19.74
CA GLU A 23 -6.98 10.46 18.76
C GLU A 23 -6.28 9.16 19.14
N ILE A 24 -6.45 8.12 18.31
CA ILE A 24 -5.86 6.80 18.55
C ILE A 24 -4.67 6.63 17.63
N LYS A 25 -3.47 6.53 18.19
CA LYS A 25 -2.27 6.14 17.47
C LYS A 25 -2.26 4.63 17.24
N LEU A 26 -2.59 4.22 16.01
CA LEU A 26 -2.59 2.81 15.62
C LEU A 26 -1.15 2.35 15.29
N GLU A 27 -0.33 2.13 16.31
CA GLU A 27 1.06 1.70 16.13
C GLU A 27 1.20 0.39 15.35
N GLU A 28 0.17 -0.43 15.31
CA GLU A 28 0.13 -1.67 14.55
C GLU A 28 0.11 -1.45 13.02
N THR A 29 -0.27 -0.26 12.58
CA THR A 29 -0.32 0.09 11.15
C THR A 29 1.00 0.61 10.60
N TYR A 30 1.99 0.84 11.45
CA TYR A 30 3.29 1.35 11.03
C TYR A 30 4.21 0.23 10.55
N ALA A 31 5.18 0.62 9.70
CA ALA A 31 6.23 -0.27 9.24
C ALA A 31 7.05 -0.80 10.42
N LYS A 32 7.34 -2.09 10.42
CA LYS A 32 8.16 -2.77 11.45
C LYS A 32 9.14 -3.70 10.78
N SER A 33 10.33 -3.82 11.34
CA SER A 33 11.33 -4.77 10.85
C SER A 33 11.67 -5.85 11.87
N THR A 34 12.13 -6.98 11.34
CA THR A 34 12.63 -8.13 12.09
C THR A 34 13.78 -8.77 11.34
N ILE A 35 14.74 -9.33 12.06
CA ILE A 35 15.86 -10.08 11.48
C ILE A 35 15.55 -11.57 11.55
N ILE A 36 15.63 -12.23 10.40
CA ILE A 36 15.53 -13.70 10.28
C ILE A 36 16.94 -14.25 10.03
N LYS A 37 17.38 -15.21 10.84
CA LYS A 37 18.65 -15.90 10.67
C LYS A 37 18.42 -17.30 10.11
N LYS A 38 19.18 -17.65 9.07
CA LYS A 38 19.20 -19.00 8.49
C LYS A 38 20.61 -19.31 7.98
N ASN A 39 21.21 -20.40 8.44
CA ASN A 39 22.56 -20.82 8.06
C ASN A 39 23.60 -19.68 8.20
N ASP A 40 23.62 -18.98 9.35
CA ASP A 40 24.46 -17.82 9.67
C ASP A 40 24.22 -16.56 8.82
N ILE A 41 23.36 -16.63 7.81
CA ILE A 41 22.94 -15.49 7.00
C ILE A 41 21.79 -14.76 7.69
N LYS A 42 21.87 -13.43 7.70
CA LYS A 42 20.82 -12.56 8.24
C LYS A 42 20.01 -11.96 7.10
N TYR A 43 18.70 -12.07 7.20
CA TYR A 43 17.74 -11.44 6.29
C TYR A 43 16.89 -10.43 7.04
N GLY A 44 16.71 -9.26 6.47
CA GLY A 44 15.75 -8.27 6.99
C GLY A 44 14.34 -8.57 6.47
N LEU A 45 13.35 -8.59 7.35
CA LEU A 45 11.93 -8.61 7.01
C LEU A 45 11.32 -7.28 7.44
N ILE A 46 10.78 -6.51 6.50
CA ILE A 46 9.97 -5.32 6.77
C ILE A 46 8.52 -5.65 6.47
N THR A 47 7.64 -5.52 7.45
CA THR A 47 6.19 -5.63 7.26
C THR A 47 5.60 -4.25 7.13
N LEU A 48 4.92 -3.98 6.02
CA LEU A 48 4.25 -2.72 5.73
C LEU A 48 2.73 -2.97 5.57
N PRO A 49 1.91 -2.70 6.59
CA PRO A 49 0.47 -2.96 6.53
C PRO A 49 -0.31 -2.00 5.64
N LYS A 50 0.19 -0.77 5.42
CA LYS A 50 -0.49 0.27 4.65
C LYS A 50 0.50 1.32 4.14
N PHE A 51 0.19 1.98 3.02
CA PHE A 51 0.92 3.18 2.57
C PHE A 51 0.32 4.42 3.23
N TYR A 52 0.72 4.65 4.48
CA TYR A 52 0.24 5.75 5.30
C TYR A 52 1.03 7.04 5.06
N VAL A 53 0.33 8.15 5.22
CA VAL A 53 0.84 9.52 5.21
C VAL A 53 -0.15 10.39 5.97
N ASP A 54 0.35 11.46 6.56
CA ASP A 54 -0.50 12.58 6.95
C ASP A 54 -0.73 13.46 5.71
N PHE A 55 -1.98 13.59 5.30
CA PHE A 55 -2.34 14.38 4.10
C PHE A 55 -2.29 15.88 4.34
N ASP A 56 -2.37 16.32 5.60
CA ASP A 56 -2.29 17.73 5.97
C ASP A 56 -0.83 18.19 6.14
N ASP A 57 0.04 17.29 6.60
CA ASP A 57 1.48 17.55 6.72
C ASP A 57 2.33 16.35 6.29
N TYR A 58 2.71 16.33 5.02
CA TYR A 58 3.55 15.27 4.45
C TYR A 58 4.92 15.13 5.14
N LYS A 59 5.41 16.16 5.82
CA LYS A 59 6.70 16.14 6.53
C LYS A 59 6.61 15.43 7.87
N THR A 60 5.42 15.21 8.39
CA THR A 60 5.21 14.35 9.54
C THR A 60 5.51 12.89 9.17
N ARG A 61 5.11 11.96 9.97
CA ARG A 61 5.38 10.54 9.76
C ARG A 61 4.71 10.01 8.50
N ASN A 62 5.48 9.35 7.62
CA ASN A 62 5.00 8.62 6.46
C ASN A 62 5.72 7.29 6.29
N CYS A 63 5.10 6.36 5.55
CA CYS A 63 5.62 5.00 5.42
C CYS A 63 6.96 4.92 4.67
N ALA A 64 7.24 5.80 3.72
CA ALA A 64 8.51 5.78 2.99
C ALA A 64 9.68 6.15 3.91
N THR A 65 9.51 7.18 4.75
CA THR A 65 10.50 7.56 5.76
C THR A 65 10.70 6.46 6.79
N ASP A 66 9.62 5.85 7.29
CA ASP A 66 9.72 4.77 8.27
C ASP A 66 10.45 3.55 7.67
N VAL A 67 10.12 3.13 6.44
CA VAL A 67 10.82 2.02 5.77
C VAL A 67 12.28 2.36 5.53
N LYS A 68 12.63 3.59 5.15
CA LYS A 68 14.02 4.05 5.04
C LYS A 68 14.78 3.87 6.35
N ASN A 69 14.17 4.25 7.46
CA ASN A 69 14.76 4.12 8.79
C ASN A 69 14.91 2.64 9.20
N GLU A 70 13.92 1.80 8.90
CA GLU A 70 14.00 0.36 9.16
C GLU A 70 15.11 -0.30 8.31
N ILE A 71 15.29 0.10 7.04
CA ILE A 71 16.40 -0.37 6.19
C ILE A 71 17.74 0.01 6.82
N ALA A 72 17.91 1.24 7.30
CA ALA A 72 19.15 1.67 7.95
C ALA A 72 19.50 0.80 9.16
N LYS A 73 18.53 0.58 10.06
CA LYS A 73 18.68 -0.32 11.22
C LYS A 73 19.07 -1.74 10.82
N LEU A 74 18.45 -2.28 9.77
CA LEU A 74 18.74 -3.62 9.28
C LEU A 74 20.13 -3.71 8.68
N LYS A 75 20.59 -2.70 7.93
CA LYS A 75 21.97 -2.60 7.40
C LYS A 75 23.02 -2.58 8.51
N GLU A 76 22.80 -1.81 9.57
CA GLU A 76 23.67 -1.78 10.74
C GLU A 76 23.80 -3.16 11.41
N ASN A 77 22.77 -3.98 11.31
CA ASN A 77 22.78 -5.36 11.81
C ASN A 77 23.39 -6.37 10.83
N GLY A 78 23.85 -5.94 9.65
CA GLY A 78 24.55 -6.77 8.67
C GLY A 78 23.65 -7.77 7.96
N ILE A 79 22.46 -7.34 7.48
CA ILE A 79 21.63 -8.19 6.63
C ILE A 79 22.22 -8.36 5.23
N GLU A 80 22.00 -9.50 4.62
CA GLU A 80 22.46 -9.84 3.27
C GLU A 80 21.32 -9.89 2.24
N GLY A 81 20.08 -9.85 2.68
CA GLY A 81 18.89 -9.81 1.83
C GLY A 81 17.72 -9.16 2.53
N LEU A 82 16.80 -8.57 1.76
CA LEU A 82 15.62 -7.86 2.26
C LEU A 82 14.35 -8.51 1.74
N VAL A 83 13.40 -8.71 2.65
CA VAL A 83 12.03 -9.10 2.33
C VAL A 83 11.10 -7.95 2.72
N LEU A 84 10.33 -7.44 1.76
CA LEU A 84 9.26 -6.47 2.02
C LEU A 84 7.91 -7.19 1.94
N ASP A 85 7.24 -7.28 3.08
CA ASP A 85 5.94 -7.94 3.18
C ASP A 85 4.80 -6.94 2.99
N LEU A 86 4.13 -7.04 1.83
CA LEU A 86 2.96 -6.27 1.45
C LEU A 86 1.67 -7.12 1.45
N ARG A 87 1.70 -8.31 2.01
CA ARG A 87 0.50 -9.14 2.12
C ARG A 87 -0.55 -8.43 2.98
N ASN A 88 -1.80 -8.47 2.54
CA ASN A 88 -2.94 -7.77 3.13
C ASN A 88 -2.85 -6.22 3.10
N ASN A 89 -1.91 -5.65 2.37
CA ASN A 89 -1.77 -4.21 2.22
C ASN A 89 -2.63 -3.71 1.07
N GLY A 90 -3.77 -3.10 1.37
CA GLY A 90 -4.72 -2.56 0.38
C GLY A 90 -4.28 -1.27 -0.31
N GLY A 91 -3.03 -0.81 -0.09
CA GLY A 91 -2.49 0.40 -0.70
C GLY A 91 -2.51 1.63 0.21
N GLY A 92 -2.68 2.80 -0.38
CA GLY A 92 -2.69 4.11 0.29
C GLY A 92 -2.20 5.23 -0.63
N SER A 93 -1.33 6.09 -0.12
CA SER A 93 -0.88 7.30 -0.83
C SER A 93 -0.04 7.00 -2.07
N LEU A 94 -0.40 7.62 -3.19
CA LEU A 94 0.36 7.55 -4.44
C LEU A 94 1.75 8.22 -4.30
N GLN A 95 1.84 9.33 -3.57
CA GLN A 95 3.13 9.99 -3.38
C GLN A 95 4.10 9.13 -2.57
N THR A 96 3.62 8.51 -1.48
CA THR A 96 4.49 7.68 -0.66
C THR A 96 4.98 6.42 -1.37
N VAL A 97 4.20 5.87 -2.32
CA VAL A 97 4.69 4.72 -3.10
C VAL A 97 5.79 5.12 -4.09
N VAL A 98 5.73 6.33 -4.63
CA VAL A 98 6.81 6.86 -5.49
C VAL A 98 8.09 7.01 -4.68
N ASP A 99 8.01 7.69 -3.54
CA ASP A 99 9.15 7.90 -2.64
C ASP A 99 9.72 6.56 -2.13
N MET A 100 8.84 5.60 -1.84
CA MET A 100 9.27 4.26 -1.41
C MET A 100 9.96 3.48 -2.51
N THR A 101 9.50 3.60 -3.76
CA THR A 101 10.18 2.97 -4.91
C THR A 101 11.60 3.51 -5.06
N GLY A 102 11.79 4.82 -4.86
CA GLY A 102 13.08 5.48 -4.87
C GLY A 102 14.08 4.96 -3.83
N LEU A 103 13.63 4.30 -2.76
CA LEU A 103 14.55 3.65 -1.81
C LEU A 103 15.33 2.49 -2.43
N PHE A 104 14.92 1.99 -3.59
CA PHE A 104 15.42 0.77 -4.22
C PHE A 104 15.95 0.96 -5.65
N ILE A 105 15.75 2.12 -6.27
CA ILE A 105 16.23 2.49 -7.60
C ILE A 105 17.00 3.80 -7.53
N GLU A 106 17.92 4.07 -8.47
CA GLU A 106 18.61 5.37 -8.49
C GLU A 106 17.66 6.52 -8.80
N LYS A 107 16.91 6.41 -9.85
CA LYS A 107 15.87 7.35 -10.29
C LYS A 107 15.15 6.78 -11.49
N GLY A 108 13.96 7.25 -11.76
CA GLY A 108 13.25 6.84 -12.97
C GLY A 108 11.74 6.87 -12.83
N PRO A 109 11.02 6.44 -13.88
CA PRO A 109 9.57 6.36 -13.86
C PRO A 109 9.11 5.28 -12.88
N VAL A 110 8.07 5.57 -12.11
CA VAL A 110 7.48 4.63 -11.14
C VAL A 110 6.12 4.16 -11.61
N VAL A 111 5.31 5.06 -12.12
CA VAL A 111 3.94 4.78 -12.53
C VAL A 111 3.50 5.77 -13.58
N GLN A 112 2.62 5.35 -14.50
CA GLN A 112 1.93 6.22 -15.41
C GLN A 112 0.48 6.41 -14.92
N VAL A 113 -0.01 7.63 -14.94
CA VAL A 113 -1.39 7.97 -14.55
C VAL A 113 -2.11 8.58 -15.75
N LYS A 114 -3.32 8.12 -16.00
CA LYS A 114 -4.20 8.65 -17.04
C LYS A 114 -5.45 9.20 -16.40
N SER A 115 -5.63 10.51 -16.49
CA SER A 115 -6.79 11.24 -16.02
C SER A 115 -7.86 11.38 -17.08
N PHE A 116 -9.05 11.82 -16.67
CA PHE A 116 -10.12 12.17 -17.58
C PHE A 116 -9.63 13.17 -18.66
N GLY A 117 -10.10 12.99 -19.90
CA GLY A 117 -9.64 13.78 -21.05
C GLY A 117 -8.30 13.37 -21.62
N ASP A 118 -7.91 12.10 -21.43
CA ASP A 118 -6.69 11.46 -22.00
C ASP A 118 -5.34 12.08 -21.58
N ARG A 119 -5.33 12.92 -20.56
CA ARG A 119 -4.08 13.45 -20.02
C ARG A 119 -3.28 12.33 -19.36
N LYS A 120 -2.09 12.09 -19.87
CA LYS A 120 -1.13 11.12 -19.36
C LYS A 120 -0.03 11.85 -18.60
N GLN A 121 0.30 11.35 -17.43
CA GLN A 121 1.42 11.81 -16.62
C GLN A 121 2.26 10.61 -16.22
N VAL A 122 3.57 10.72 -16.40
CA VAL A 122 4.53 9.76 -15.84
C VAL A 122 5.06 10.35 -14.55
N ILE A 123 4.94 9.60 -13.47
CA ILE A 123 5.44 10.02 -12.15
C ILE A 123 6.78 9.34 -11.92
N PHE A 124 7.77 10.16 -11.56
CA PHE A 124 9.16 9.74 -11.43
C PHE A 124 9.63 9.88 -10.00
N ASP A 125 10.48 8.95 -9.58
CA ASP A 125 11.45 9.22 -8.54
C ASP A 125 12.61 10.05 -9.13
N LYS A 126 13.02 11.10 -8.40
CA LYS A 126 14.06 12.05 -8.82
C LYS A 126 15.31 11.98 -7.95
N ASP A 127 15.24 11.28 -6.81
CA ASP A 127 16.35 11.13 -5.88
C ASP A 127 17.28 10.01 -6.36
N PRO A 128 18.55 10.28 -6.65
CA PRO A 128 19.49 9.24 -7.09
C PRO A 128 19.99 8.35 -5.93
N SER A 129 19.61 8.62 -4.70
CA SER A 129 20.07 7.84 -3.54
C SER A 129 19.30 6.53 -3.40
N ILE A 130 20.06 5.43 -3.24
CA ILE A 130 19.48 4.10 -2.96
C ILE A 130 19.68 3.77 -1.49
N SER A 131 18.61 3.38 -0.81
CA SER A 131 18.68 2.93 0.59
C SER A 131 19.07 1.46 0.71
N TRP A 132 18.62 0.62 -0.23
CA TRP A 132 18.96 -0.81 -0.31
C TRP A 132 19.19 -1.25 -1.75
N ASP A 133 20.39 -1.72 -2.06
CA ASP A 133 20.82 -2.21 -3.38
C ASP A 133 21.06 -3.73 -3.44
N GLY A 134 21.04 -4.42 -2.28
CA GLY A 134 21.22 -5.86 -2.17
C GLY A 134 20.02 -6.69 -2.65
N PRO A 135 20.06 -8.02 -2.58
CA PRO A 135 18.98 -8.91 -2.97
C PRO A 135 17.65 -8.57 -2.29
N MET A 136 16.54 -8.58 -3.04
CA MET A 136 15.25 -8.18 -2.52
C MET A 136 14.10 -9.07 -3.02
N VAL A 137 13.21 -9.39 -2.11
CA VAL A 137 11.94 -10.10 -2.36
C VAL A 137 10.78 -9.24 -1.87
N ILE A 138 9.69 -9.22 -2.64
CA ILE A 138 8.41 -8.63 -2.21
C ILE A 138 7.39 -9.76 -2.06
N LEU A 139 6.74 -9.81 -0.89
CA LEU A 139 5.64 -10.74 -0.65
C LEU A 139 4.31 -10.08 -0.97
N LEU A 140 3.49 -10.75 -1.80
CA LEU A 140 2.13 -10.33 -2.14
C LEU A 140 1.11 -11.41 -1.86
N ASN A 141 -0.14 -11.00 -1.66
CA ASN A 141 -1.30 -11.88 -1.75
C ASN A 141 -2.47 -11.19 -2.48
N GLN A 142 -3.61 -11.87 -2.59
CA GLN A 142 -4.80 -11.34 -3.27
C GLN A 142 -5.35 -10.05 -2.63
N MET A 143 -5.00 -9.76 -1.37
CA MET A 143 -5.39 -8.54 -0.67
C MET A 143 -4.42 -7.37 -0.90
N SER A 144 -3.29 -7.62 -1.56
CA SER A 144 -2.33 -6.57 -1.92
C SER A 144 -2.88 -5.77 -3.10
N ALA A 145 -3.19 -4.49 -2.91
CA ALA A 145 -3.90 -3.68 -3.90
C ALA A 145 -3.30 -2.27 -4.08
N SER A 146 -3.59 -1.64 -5.23
CA SER A 146 -3.34 -0.21 -5.47
C SER A 146 -1.85 0.16 -5.31
N ALA A 147 -1.45 0.98 -4.31
CA ALA A 147 -0.05 1.38 -4.08
C ALA A 147 0.89 0.17 -3.90
N SER A 148 0.43 -0.93 -3.29
CA SER A 148 1.20 -2.18 -3.21
C SER A 148 1.49 -2.75 -4.60
N GLU A 149 0.53 -2.64 -5.52
CA GLU A 149 0.68 -3.10 -6.90
C GLU A 149 1.60 -2.19 -7.70
N ILE A 150 1.54 -0.87 -7.46
CA ILE A 150 2.45 0.09 -8.09
C ILE A 150 3.90 -0.21 -7.72
N LEU A 151 4.19 -0.37 -6.41
CA LEU A 151 5.54 -0.67 -5.94
C LEU A 151 6.06 -1.99 -6.50
N ALA A 152 5.26 -3.06 -6.36
CA ALA A 152 5.65 -4.38 -6.82
C ALA A 152 5.85 -4.43 -8.34
N ALA A 153 4.94 -3.82 -9.12
CA ALA A 153 5.04 -3.74 -10.57
C ALA A 153 6.28 -2.96 -11.01
N ALA A 154 6.55 -1.79 -10.40
CA ALA A 154 7.72 -1.00 -10.75
C ALA A 154 9.01 -1.77 -10.48
N LEU A 155 9.18 -2.35 -9.28
CA LEU A 155 10.39 -3.08 -8.92
C LEU A 155 10.54 -4.40 -9.70
N GLN A 156 9.43 -5.03 -10.13
CA GLN A 156 9.45 -6.17 -11.05
C GLN A 156 9.91 -5.75 -12.45
N ASP A 157 9.37 -4.66 -13.00
CA ASP A 157 9.75 -4.13 -14.32
C ASP A 157 11.22 -3.69 -14.37
N TYR A 158 11.73 -3.12 -13.28
CA TYR A 158 13.16 -2.82 -13.11
C TYR A 158 14.03 -4.06 -12.88
N LYS A 159 13.45 -5.26 -12.71
CA LYS A 159 14.15 -6.48 -12.29
C LYS A 159 14.92 -6.30 -10.97
N ARG A 160 14.41 -5.42 -10.12
CA ARG A 160 15.04 -5.05 -8.86
C ARG A 160 14.63 -5.97 -7.71
N ALA A 161 13.44 -6.53 -7.76
CA ALA A 161 12.92 -7.46 -6.76
C ALA A 161 12.25 -8.66 -7.41
N VAL A 162 12.30 -9.80 -6.73
CA VAL A 162 11.52 -10.99 -7.08
C VAL A 162 10.18 -10.93 -6.34
N ILE A 163 9.08 -11.07 -7.06
CA ILE A 163 7.75 -11.07 -6.49
C ILE A 163 7.32 -12.49 -6.12
N VAL A 164 6.98 -12.71 -4.86
CA VAL A 164 6.65 -14.04 -4.31
C VAL A 164 5.29 -13.98 -3.61
N GLY A 165 4.46 -14.98 -3.82
CA GLY A 165 3.19 -15.09 -3.12
C GLY A 165 2.06 -15.72 -3.90
N SER A 166 0.85 -15.17 -3.82
CA SER A 166 -0.33 -15.65 -4.57
C SER A 166 -0.09 -15.57 -6.07
N SER A 167 -0.93 -16.21 -6.86
CA SER A 167 -0.83 -16.18 -8.32
C SER A 167 -0.81 -14.76 -8.89
N LYS A 168 -1.55 -13.85 -8.26
CA LYS A 168 -1.60 -12.42 -8.55
C LYS A 168 -2.00 -11.63 -7.31
N SER A 169 -1.81 -10.32 -7.33
CA SER A 169 -2.37 -9.35 -6.40
C SER A 169 -3.86 -9.04 -6.71
N PHE A 170 -4.46 -8.08 -6.08
CA PHE A 170 -5.90 -7.77 -6.19
C PHE A 170 -6.34 -7.36 -7.59
N GLY A 171 -5.58 -6.53 -8.28
CA GLY A 171 -5.92 -6.04 -9.63
C GLY A 171 -6.59 -4.67 -9.66
N LYS A 172 -6.36 -3.80 -8.67
CA LYS A 172 -6.94 -2.46 -8.63
C LYS A 172 -6.03 -1.44 -9.32
N GLY A 173 -6.34 -1.15 -10.59
CA GLY A 173 -5.61 -0.18 -11.44
C GLY A 173 -6.21 1.22 -11.47
N THR A 174 -7.00 1.60 -10.45
CA THR A 174 -7.71 2.89 -10.38
C THR A 174 -7.24 3.74 -9.21
N VAL A 175 -7.29 5.06 -9.38
CA VAL A 175 -7.03 6.06 -8.32
C VAL A 175 -8.35 6.70 -7.92
N GLN A 176 -8.60 6.74 -6.61
CA GLN A 176 -9.77 7.34 -6.02
C GLN A 176 -9.37 8.61 -5.26
N ASN A 177 -10.12 9.69 -5.48
CA ASN A 177 -9.99 10.93 -4.74
C ASN A 177 -11.20 11.16 -3.84
N VAL A 178 -10.95 11.77 -2.68
CA VAL A 178 -11.98 12.24 -1.77
C VAL A 178 -12.11 13.73 -1.98
N ILE A 179 -13.27 14.16 -2.45
CA ILE A 179 -13.60 15.56 -2.73
C ILE A 179 -14.48 16.07 -1.59
N ASP A 180 -13.98 17.01 -0.81
CA ASP A 180 -14.76 17.72 0.19
C ASP A 180 -15.77 18.64 -0.51
N LEU A 181 -17.06 18.35 -0.34
CA LEU A 181 -18.14 19.10 -0.98
C LEU A 181 -18.36 20.48 -0.36
N ASN A 182 -17.90 20.70 0.87
CA ASN A 182 -17.97 22.01 1.53
C ASN A 182 -17.17 23.09 0.79
N ARG A 183 -16.16 22.70 0.00
CA ARG A 183 -15.36 23.63 -0.83
C ARG A 183 -16.18 24.33 -1.92
N PHE A 184 -17.33 23.77 -2.31
CA PHE A 184 -18.18 24.31 -3.37
C PHE A 184 -19.29 25.24 -2.85
N MET A 185 -19.53 25.27 -1.54
CA MET A 185 -20.58 26.08 -0.92
C MET A 185 -20.07 26.74 0.36
N SER A 186 -19.39 27.88 0.19
CA SER A 186 -18.72 28.61 1.29
C SER A 186 -19.66 29.15 2.38
N ASN A 187 -20.98 29.16 2.15
CA ASN A 187 -21.97 29.72 3.08
C ASN A 187 -23.06 28.71 3.50
N SER A 188 -22.81 27.42 3.36
CA SER A 188 -23.74 26.40 3.84
C SER A 188 -23.65 26.25 5.36
N SER A 189 -24.78 26.33 6.05
CA SER A 189 -24.91 25.97 7.48
C SER A 189 -24.91 24.46 7.70
N PHE A 190 -24.92 23.68 6.63
CA PHE A 190 -24.94 22.22 6.65
C PHE A 190 -23.58 21.67 6.20
N ASP A 191 -23.09 20.63 6.87
CA ASP A 191 -21.96 19.85 6.40
C ASP A 191 -22.43 18.98 5.22
N LEU A 192 -21.89 19.25 4.04
CA LEU A 192 -22.18 18.51 2.80
C LEU A 192 -21.38 17.19 2.70
N GLY A 193 -20.44 16.97 3.62
CA GLY A 193 -19.60 15.78 3.62
C GLY A 193 -18.60 15.73 2.45
N ALA A 194 -18.21 14.52 2.07
CA ALA A 194 -17.23 14.29 1.02
C ALA A 194 -17.66 13.21 0.04
N LEU A 195 -17.29 13.37 -1.22
CA LEU A 195 -17.52 12.41 -2.30
C LEU A 195 -16.24 11.66 -2.63
N LYS A 196 -16.26 10.33 -2.54
CA LYS A 196 -15.17 9.46 -2.98
C LYS A 196 -15.48 8.94 -4.38
N ILE A 197 -14.68 9.35 -5.36
CA ILE A 197 -14.85 8.98 -6.77
C ILE A 197 -13.55 8.46 -7.39
N THR A 198 -13.68 7.62 -8.40
CA THR A 198 -12.56 7.21 -9.27
C THR A 198 -12.33 8.30 -10.30
N THR A 199 -11.14 8.87 -10.34
CA THR A 199 -10.76 9.98 -11.23
C THR A 199 -9.72 9.59 -12.25
N ASP A 200 -8.87 8.59 -11.95
CA ASP A 200 -7.73 8.25 -12.77
C ASP A 200 -7.55 6.73 -12.86
N LYS A 201 -6.86 6.30 -13.92
CA LYS A 201 -6.31 4.94 -14.05
C LYS A 201 -4.79 5.02 -14.00
N PHE A 202 -4.15 4.02 -13.41
CA PHE A 202 -2.71 3.93 -13.45
C PHE A 202 -2.23 2.71 -14.22
N TYR A 203 -1.01 2.81 -14.72
CA TYR A 203 -0.37 1.81 -15.56
C TYR A 203 1.07 1.60 -15.11
N ARG A 204 1.59 0.43 -15.37
CA ARG A 204 3.01 0.08 -15.19
C ARG A 204 3.90 0.98 -16.04
N ILE A 205 5.18 1.04 -15.72
CA ILE A 205 6.18 1.82 -16.49
C ILE A 205 6.32 1.32 -17.92
N ASN A 206 6.06 0.05 -18.18
CA ASN A 206 6.05 -0.56 -19.52
C ASN A 206 4.73 -0.33 -20.28
N GLY A 207 3.74 0.35 -19.69
CA GLY A 207 2.42 0.62 -20.27
C GLY A 207 1.35 -0.44 -19.99
N GLY A 208 1.71 -1.56 -19.36
CA GLY A 208 0.74 -2.58 -18.96
C GLY A 208 -0.21 -2.09 -17.87
N SER A 209 -1.41 -2.66 -17.82
CA SER A 209 -2.38 -2.39 -16.74
C SER A 209 -2.27 -3.44 -15.65
N VAL A 210 -2.53 -3.03 -14.39
CA VAL A 210 -2.79 -3.95 -13.29
C VAL A 210 -4.28 -4.14 -13.03
N GLN A 211 -5.15 -3.33 -13.69
CA GLN A 211 -6.60 -3.45 -13.54
C GLN A 211 -7.04 -4.86 -13.96
N VAL A 212 -7.75 -5.56 -13.09
CA VAL A 212 -8.18 -6.96 -13.23
C VAL A 212 -7.02 -7.95 -13.22
N GLU A 213 -5.92 -7.66 -13.92
CA GLU A 213 -4.75 -8.54 -14.11
C GLU A 213 -3.92 -8.73 -12.82
N GLY A 214 -3.84 -7.70 -11.98
CA GLY A 214 -2.94 -7.66 -10.83
C GLY A 214 -1.46 -7.70 -11.21
N VAL A 215 -0.61 -7.79 -10.21
CA VAL A 215 0.82 -8.11 -10.36
C VAL A 215 0.98 -9.62 -10.20
N LYS A 216 1.45 -10.29 -11.24
CA LYS A 216 1.69 -11.75 -11.23
C LYS A 216 2.98 -12.04 -10.47
N SER A 217 2.93 -12.97 -9.53
CA SER A 217 4.13 -13.39 -8.79
C SER A 217 5.08 -14.18 -9.71
N ASP A 218 6.37 -13.89 -9.58
CA ASP A 218 7.44 -14.65 -10.24
C ASP A 218 7.54 -16.06 -9.64
N ILE A 219 7.35 -16.16 -8.31
CA ILE A 219 7.28 -17.44 -7.58
C ILE A 219 5.94 -17.51 -6.86
N LYS A 220 5.13 -18.48 -7.26
CA LYS A 220 3.80 -18.69 -6.69
C LYS A 220 3.86 -19.62 -5.48
N ILE A 221 3.30 -19.16 -4.36
CA ILE A 221 3.13 -19.94 -3.14
C ILE A 221 1.64 -20.01 -2.81
N PRO A 222 1.02 -21.20 -2.84
CA PRO A 222 -0.38 -21.35 -2.46
C PRO A 222 -0.61 -20.95 -0.99
N ASN A 223 -1.72 -20.30 -0.72
CA ASN A 223 -2.14 -19.92 0.63
C ASN A 223 -3.64 -20.22 0.84
N ARG A 224 -4.14 -19.96 2.04
CA ARG A 224 -5.56 -20.22 2.38
C ARG A 224 -6.54 -19.42 1.53
N LEU A 225 -6.13 -18.26 1.00
CA LEU A 225 -6.97 -17.41 0.15
C LEU A 225 -6.97 -17.84 -1.31
N SER A 226 -6.09 -18.78 -1.72
CA SER A 226 -5.95 -19.20 -3.13
C SER A 226 -7.20 -19.84 -3.72
N PHE A 227 -8.15 -20.27 -2.86
CA PHE A 227 -9.40 -20.91 -3.24
C PHE A 227 -10.62 -20.02 -3.02
N ILE A 228 -10.41 -18.79 -2.61
CA ILE A 228 -11.48 -17.81 -2.36
C ILE A 228 -11.43 -16.78 -3.48
N PRO A 229 -12.55 -16.49 -4.14
CA PRO A 229 -12.61 -15.40 -5.13
C PRO A 229 -12.36 -14.07 -4.42
N ILE A 230 -11.20 -13.50 -4.65
CA ILE A 230 -10.76 -12.21 -4.13
C ILE A 230 -9.95 -11.51 -5.21
N GLY A 231 -10.48 -10.44 -5.73
CA GLY A 231 -9.82 -9.64 -6.76
C GLY A 231 -10.78 -8.70 -7.46
N GLU A 232 -10.26 -7.81 -8.25
CA GLU A 232 -11.06 -6.90 -9.08
C GLU A 232 -11.85 -7.67 -10.16
N ASP A 233 -11.36 -8.83 -10.58
CA ASP A 233 -12.03 -9.72 -11.54
C ASP A 233 -13.22 -10.48 -10.93
N ASP A 234 -13.35 -10.53 -9.62
CA ASP A 234 -14.51 -11.09 -8.93
C ASP A 234 -15.63 -10.05 -8.71
N GLU A 235 -15.34 -8.78 -8.98
CA GLU A 235 -16.35 -7.72 -8.92
C GLU A 235 -17.35 -7.85 -10.09
N LYS A 236 -18.62 -7.55 -9.82
CA LYS A 236 -19.70 -7.72 -10.81
C LYS A 236 -19.51 -6.87 -12.07
N ASN A 237 -18.91 -5.69 -11.93
CA ASN A 237 -18.67 -4.74 -13.03
C ASN A 237 -17.29 -4.08 -12.80
N PRO A 238 -16.18 -4.76 -13.06
CA PRO A 238 -14.85 -4.16 -12.95
C PRO A 238 -14.68 -3.05 -13.99
N LEU A 239 -13.99 -1.96 -13.64
CA LEU A 239 -13.77 -0.81 -14.53
C LEU A 239 -12.78 -1.09 -15.65
#